data_ff77e2a5ee210ae3be3de5fbfe7ed37c
#
_entry.id   ff77e2a5ee210ae3be3de5fbfe7ed37c
#
_cell.length_a   1.000
_cell.length_b   1.000
_cell.length_c   1.000
_cell.angle_alpha   90.00
_cell.angle_beta   90.00
_cell.angle_gamma   90.00
#
_symmetry.space_group_name_H-M   'P 1'
#
loop_
_entity.id
_entity.type
_entity.pdbx_description
1 polymer ?
#
loop_
_entity_poly.entity_id
_entity_poly.type
_entity_poly.pdbx_seq_one_letter_code
_entity_poly.pdbx_strand_id
1 'polypeptide(L)'
;MKRTILALTLLMALVLPGMAKAEGTGMYLAPKFLMTIQETGTIERSGMGGVDEYSQFTLGGALAAGYDFWPQYLVPLRVELEYALRGNSEKSWGSNWGSVDCTWNSSTLFANLYYDFRNDSAFVPYIGAGIGMSFNYLGFDLHRGGNDVSRSDSTTNFAWNVGAGVAYNVNDALYIDAAYRYVDLGYTEASGSLGGDQIKVGSRPYNHEFMLGLRFAF
;
A
#
# COMPACT_ATOMS: atom_id res chain seq x y z
N MET A 1 -2.25 1.94 -19.24
CA MET A 1 -2.24 0.48 -19.10
C MET A 1 -1.14 -0.23 -19.89
N LYS A 2 -1.00 -0.10 -21.24
CA LYS A 2 0.06 -0.80 -22.00
C LYS A 2 1.50 -0.45 -21.57
N ARG A 3 1.78 0.80 -21.18
CA ARG A 3 3.12 1.25 -20.76
C ARG A 3 3.49 0.77 -19.36
N THR A 4 2.52 0.63 -18.44
CA THR A 4 2.73 0.08 -17.09
C THR A 4 2.96 -1.43 -17.11
N ILE A 5 2.27 -2.17 -17.96
CA ILE A 5 2.48 -3.62 -18.13
C ILE A 5 3.87 -3.86 -18.73
N LEU A 6 4.29 -3.05 -19.71
CA LEU A 6 5.61 -3.15 -20.34
C LEU A 6 6.76 -2.84 -19.34
N ALA A 7 6.57 -1.87 -18.45
CA ALA A 7 7.54 -1.54 -17.41
C ALA A 7 7.66 -2.67 -16.36
N LEU A 8 6.56 -3.32 -16.00
CA LEU A 8 6.55 -4.44 -15.05
C LEU A 8 7.20 -5.69 -15.65
N THR A 9 6.95 -5.98 -16.93
CA THR A 9 7.60 -7.09 -17.66
C THR A 9 9.08 -6.84 -17.88
N LEU A 10 9.48 -5.59 -18.16
CA LEU A 10 10.90 -5.23 -18.32
C LEU A 10 11.65 -5.32 -16.98
N LEU A 11 11.02 -4.91 -15.87
CA LEU A 11 11.58 -5.04 -14.53
C LEU A 11 11.74 -6.52 -14.13
N MET A 12 10.76 -7.37 -14.42
CA MET A 12 10.87 -8.83 -14.24
C MET A 12 12.00 -9.43 -15.09
N ALA A 13 12.16 -9.01 -16.33
CA ALA A 13 13.21 -9.52 -17.21
C ALA A 13 14.63 -9.11 -16.81
N LEU A 14 14.82 -7.99 -16.10
CA LEU A 14 16.10 -7.53 -15.57
C LEU A 14 16.52 -8.27 -14.28
N VAL A 15 15.57 -8.85 -13.55
CA VAL A 15 15.85 -9.59 -12.30
C VAL A 15 16.28 -11.03 -12.60
N LEU A 16 15.79 -11.65 -13.69
CA LEU A 16 16.03 -13.06 -14.03
C LEU A 16 17.50 -13.44 -14.33
N PRO A 17 18.37 -12.61 -14.96
CA PRO A 17 19.75 -13.02 -15.26
C PRO A 17 20.68 -13.07 -14.04
N GLY A 18 20.36 -12.35 -12.96
CA GLY A 18 21.17 -12.33 -11.73
C GLY A 18 20.94 -13.52 -10.80
N MET A 19 19.93 -14.35 -11.06
CA MET A 19 19.52 -15.46 -10.20
C MET A 19 20.40 -16.73 -10.33
N ALA A 20 21.36 -16.75 -11.28
CA ALA A 20 22.25 -17.88 -11.45
C ALA A 20 23.45 -17.79 -10.49
N LYS A 21 23.35 -18.44 -9.33
CA LYS A 21 24.39 -18.63 -8.30
C LYS A 21 24.62 -17.46 -7.34
N ALA A 22 23.66 -17.17 -6.50
CA ALA A 22 23.96 -16.58 -5.20
C ALA A 22 23.68 -17.66 -4.13
N GLU A 23 24.70 -18.34 -3.69
CA GLU A 23 24.61 -19.27 -2.56
C GLU A 23 24.24 -18.46 -1.29
N GLY A 24 22.94 -18.47 -0.93
CA GLY A 24 22.47 -18.14 0.40
C GLY A 24 22.93 -16.80 0.99
N THR A 25 23.01 -15.72 0.19
CA THR A 25 23.38 -14.39 0.73
C THR A 25 22.37 -13.83 1.72
N GLY A 26 21.15 -14.37 1.73
CA GLY A 26 20.04 -13.87 2.51
C GLY A 26 19.30 -12.68 1.86
N MET A 27 19.85 -12.08 0.81
CA MET A 27 19.16 -10.99 0.09
C MET A 27 18.02 -11.54 -0.76
N TYR A 28 16.94 -10.75 -0.90
CA TYR A 28 15.82 -11.13 -1.75
C TYR A 28 15.10 -9.92 -2.35
N LEU A 29 14.39 -10.17 -3.45
CA LEU A 29 13.42 -9.26 -4.04
C LEU A 29 12.03 -9.90 -4.01
N ALA A 30 11.00 -9.09 -3.74
CA ALA A 30 9.64 -9.57 -3.62
C ALA A 30 8.65 -8.63 -4.30
N PRO A 31 8.25 -8.89 -5.57
CA PRO A 31 7.04 -8.31 -6.14
C PRO A 31 5.81 -8.89 -5.45
N LYS A 32 4.84 -8.01 -5.14
CA LYS A 32 3.59 -8.37 -4.45
C LYS A 32 2.39 -7.77 -5.16
N PHE A 33 1.32 -8.53 -5.23
CA PHE A 33 -0.01 -8.08 -5.62
C PHE A 33 -0.82 -7.74 -4.37
N LEU A 34 -1.54 -6.62 -4.39
CA LEU A 34 -2.31 -6.11 -3.26
C LEU A 34 -3.80 -6.07 -3.59
N MET A 35 -4.61 -6.60 -2.71
CA MET A 35 -6.05 -6.40 -2.64
C MET A 35 -6.35 -5.60 -1.38
N THR A 36 -6.76 -4.36 -1.54
CA THR A 36 -6.92 -3.40 -0.45
C THR A 36 -8.38 -3.04 -0.26
N ILE A 37 -8.86 -3.16 0.97
CA ILE A 37 -10.11 -2.53 1.43
C ILE A 37 -9.68 -1.32 2.22
N GLN A 38 -9.94 -0.14 1.67
CA GLN A 38 -9.61 1.13 2.31
C GLN A 38 -10.83 1.67 3.03
N GLU A 39 -10.64 2.08 4.28
CA GLU A 39 -11.67 2.71 5.11
C GLU A 39 -11.22 4.13 5.48
N THR A 40 -12.14 5.07 5.39
CA THR A 40 -11.82 6.49 5.67
C THR A 40 -11.75 6.79 7.16
N GLY A 41 -12.22 5.87 8.03
CA GLY A 41 -12.36 6.13 9.46
C GLY A 41 -13.42 7.21 9.76
N THR A 42 -13.55 7.56 11.03
CA THR A 42 -14.50 8.59 11.45
C THR A 42 -14.09 9.95 10.90
N ILE A 43 -14.96 10.57 10.12
CA ILE A 43 -14.75 11.93 9.60
C ILE A 43 -15.23 12.92 10.64
N GLU A 44 -14.31 13.61 11.31
CA GLU A 44 -14.60 14.70 12.24
C GLU A 44 -14.82 16.00 11.47
N ARG A 45 -16.00 16.58 11.57
CA ARG A 45 -16.35 17.87 10.97
C ARG A 45 -16.72 18.86 12.06
N SER A 46 -16.03 20.01 12.09
CA SER A 46 -16.40 21.10 12.99
C SER A 46 -17.79 21.64 12.65
N GLY A 47 -18.78 21.41 13.53
CA GLY A 47 -20.09 22.02 13.46
C GLY A 47 -21.25 21.22 12.82
N MET A 48 -21.01 19.98 12.36
CA MET A 48 -22.06 19.06 11.88
C MET A 48 -21.74 17.62 12.28
N GLY A 49 -22.75 16.80 12.52
CA GLY A 49 -22.59 15.40 12.91
C GLY A 49 -21.72 14.59 11.95
N GLY A 50 -21.09 13.52 12.45
CA GLY A 50 -20.18 12.66 11.69
C GLY A 50 -20.86 12.11 10.42
N VAL A 51 -20.06 11.97 9.38
CA VAL A 51 -20.47 11.33 8.12
C VAL A 51 -20.12 9.85 8.22
N ASP A 52 -20.98 8.97 7.68
CA ASP A 52 -20.79 7.53 7.69
C ASP A 52 -19.45 7.10 7.09
N GLU A 53 -18.85 6.09 7.70
CA GLU A 53 -17.63 5.43 7.22
C GLU A 53 -17.82 4.95 5.77
N TYR A 54 -16.83 5.21 4.94
CA TYR A 54 -16.83 4.78 3.55
C TYR A 54 -15.74 3.76 3.32
N SER A 55 -16.13 2.58 2.83
CA SER A 55 -15.23 1.50 2.47
C SER A 55 -15.09 1.40 0.95
N GLN A 56 -13.87 1.27 0.45
CA GLN A 56 -13.57 1.08 -0.96
C GLN A 56 -12.55 -0.02 -1.21
N PHE A 57 -12.86 -0.87 -2.20
CA PHE A 57 -11.94 -1.89 -2.69
C PHE A 57 -11.06 -1.35 -3.81
N THR A 58 -9.74 -1.56 -3.69
CA THR A 58 -8.75 -1.22 -4.71
C THR A 58 -7.75 -2.35 -4.92
N LEU A 59 -7.19 -2.41 -6.11
CA LEU A 59 -6.09 -3.31 -6.44
C LEU A 59 -4.79 -2.51 -6.52
N GLY A 60 -3.69 -3.17 -6.19
CA GLY A 60 -2.38 -2.54 -6.20
C GLY A 60 -1.24 -3.51 -6.42
N GLY A 61 -0.04 -2.98 -6.32
CA GLY A 61 1.18 -3.77 -6.38
C GLY A 61 2.25 -3.15 -5.50
N ALA A 62 3.16 -3.98 -5.04
CA ALA A 62 4.33 -3.53 -4.30
C ALA A 62 5.59 -4.22 -4.83
N LEU A 63 6.72 -3.55 -4.63
CA LEU A 63 8.03 -4.12 -4.82
C LEU A 63 8.82 -3.95 -3.52
N ALA A 64 9.41 -5.04 -3.07
CA ALA A 64 10.21 -5.04 -1.86
C ALA A 64 11.59 -5.62 -2.10
N ALA A 65 12.57 -5.10 -1.39
CA ALA A 65 13.92 -5.65 -1.28
C ALA A 65 14.20 -5.91 0.21
N GLY A 66 14.76 -7.08 0.52
CA GLY A 66 14.95 -7.45 1.90
C GLY A 66 16.15 -8.35 2.14
N TYR A 67 16.34 -8.67 3.41
CA TYR A 67 17.37 -9.55 3.89
C TYR A 67 16.80 -10.55 4.90
N ASP A 68 16.99 -11.83 4.63
CA ASP A 68 16.67 -12.95 5.52
C ASP A 68 17.94 -13.35 6.29
N PHE A 69 17.91 -13.25 7.61
CA PHE A 69 19.05 -13.58 8.47
C PHE A 69 19.23 -15.09 8.69
N TRP A 70 18.24 -15.89 8.28
CA TRP A 70 18.30 -17.33 8.51
C TRP A 70 19.43 -18.05 7.78
N PRO A 71 19.70 -17.83 6.48
CA PRO A 71 20.72 -18.59 5.76
C PRO A 71 22.13 -18.45 6.34
N GLN A 72 22.47 -17.29 6.87
CA GLN A 72 23.83 -17.02 7.36
C GLN A 72 23.95 -17.10 8.89
N TYR A 73 22.87 -16.75 9.63
CA TYR A 73 22.95 -16.56 11.09
C TYR A 73 22.00 -17.46 11.86
N LEU A 74 21.15 -18.24 11.19
CA LEU A 74 20.09 -19.06 11.81
C LEU A 74 19.14 -18.22 12.71
N VAL A 75 19.02 -16.93 12.42
CA VAL A 75 18.11 -16.02 13.11
C VAL A 75 16.82 -15.93 12.31
N PRO A 76 15.65 -16.25 12.91
CA PRO A 76 14.36 -16.30 12.20
C PRO A 76 13.76 -14.89 11.98
N LEU A 77 14.58 -13.95 11.56
CA LEU A 77 14.19 -12.56 11.29
C LEU A 77 14.43 -12.21 9.83
N ARG A 78 13.57 -11.34 9.28
CA ARG A 78 13.74 -10.70 7.99
C ARG A 78 13.48 -9.21 8.11
N VAL A 79 14.29 -8.40 7.40
CA VAL A 79 14.03 -6.96 7.22
C VAL A 79 13.73 -6.69 5.76
N GLU A 80 12.85 -5.72 5.50
CA GLU A 80 12.38 -5.44 4.15
C GLU A 80 12.09 -3.96 3.97
N LEU A 81 12.55 -3.37 2.88
CA LEU A 81 12.10 -2.07 2.40
C LEU A 81 11.10 -2.31 1.28
N GLU A 82 9.88 -1.81 1.44
CA GLU A 82 8.76 -2.01 0.51
C GLU A 82 8.21 -0.68 0.03
N TYR A 83 8.03 -0.56 -1.28
CA TYR A 83 7.25 0.51 -1.90
C TYR A 83 5.98 -0.07 -2.51
N ALA A 84 4.83 0.42 -2.07
CA ALA A 84 3.53 -0.04 -2.50
C ALA A 84 2.73 1.07 -3.19
N LEU A 85 2.11 0.71 -4.31
CA LEU A 85 1.20 1.55 -5.10
C LEU A 85 -0.19 0.93 -5.06
N ARG A 86 -1.20 1.77 -4.85
CA ARG A 86 -2.60 1.35 -4.90
C ARG A 86 -3.29 2.02 -6.08
N GLY A 87 -4.28 1.35 -6.66
CA GLY A 87 -5.08 1.89 -7.74
C GLY A 87 -5.84 3.13 -7.31
N ASN A 88 -6.17 3.97 -8.28
CA ASN A 88 -7.00 5.15 -8.05
C ASN A 88 -8.40 4.73 -7.57
N SER A 89 -8.89 5.44 -6.59
CA SER A 89 -10.27 5.44 -6.19
C SER A 89 -10.94 6.67 -6.80
N GLU A 90 -11.90 6.42 -7.68
CA GLU A 90 -12.64 7.50 -8.35
C GLU A 90 -14.10 7.46 -7.91
N LYS A 91 -14.62 8.58 -7.48
CA LYS A 91 -16.04 8.74 -7.15
C LYS A 91 -16.57 10.03 -7.73
N SER A 92 -17.64 9.89 -8.51
CA SER A 92 -18.34 11.01 -9.13
C SER A 92 -19.68 11.22 -8.45
N TRP A 93 -19.97 12.45 -8.08
CA TRP A 93 -21.30 12.90 -7.66
C TRP A 93 -21.82 13.89 -8.68
N GLY A 94 -22.92 13.54 -9.38
CA GLY A 94 -23.57 14.38 -10.36
C GLY A 94 -24.95 14.85 -9.89
N SER A 95 -25.29 16.09 -10.20
CA SER A 95 -26.64 16.64 -10.10
C SER A 95 -26.98 17.36 -11.39
N ASN A 96 -28.25 17.76 -11.56
CA ASN A 96 -28.69 18.57 -12.75
C ASN A 96 -27.97 19.92 -12.88
N TRP A 97 -27.11 20.29 -11.89
CA TRP A 97 -26.43 21.58 -11.81
C TRP A 97 -24.91 21.48 -11.93
N GLY A 98 -24.35 20.26 -12.04
CA GLY A 98 -22.92 20.01 -12.15
C GLY A 98 -22.47 18.67 -11.60
N SER A 99 -21.21 18.28 -11.87
CA SER A 99 -20.59 17.08 -11.32
C SER A 99 -19.33 17.43 -10.53
N VAL A 100 -19.05 16.62 -9.51
CA VAL A 100 -17.81 16.65 -8.73
C VAL A 100 -17.17 15.29 -8.88
N ASP A 101 -15.99 15.25 -9.45
CA ASP A 101 -15.17 14.05 -9.58
C ASP A 101 -14.05 14.12 -8.55
N CYS A 102 -13.96 13.09 -7.70
CA CYS A 102 -12.94 12.97 -6.67
C CYS A 102 -12.06 11.77 -7.01
N THR A 103 -10.76 12.01 -7.13
CA THR A 103 -9.74 10.97 -7.35
C THR A 103 -8.82 10.89 -6.14
N TRP A 104 -8.74 9.71 -5.54
CA TRP A 104 -7.82 9.43 -4.45
C TRP A 104 -6.80 8.38 -4.90
N ASN A 105 -5.54 8.64 -4.59
CA ASN A 105 -4.44 7.70 -4.76
C ASN A 105 -3.56 7.69 -3.53
N SER A 106 -3.10 6.49 -3.11
CA SER A 106 -2.16 6.37 -2.00
C SER A 106 -1.00 5.46 -2.36
N SER A 107 0.21 5.89 -2.03
CA SER A 107 1.40 5.04 -2.06
C SER A 107 2.09 5.06 -0.70
N THR A 108 2.84 4.00 -0.40
CA THR A 108 3.53 3.88 0.89
C THR A 108 4.95 3.38 0.70
N LEU A 109 5.85 3.88 1.55
CA LEU A 109 7.21 3.36 1.72
C LEU A 109 7.36 2.86 3.15
N PHE A 110 7.58 1.56 3.33
CA PHE A 110 7.70 0.91 4.62
C PHE A 110 9.06 0.26 4.81
N ALA A 111 9.59 0.37 6.03
CA ALA A 111 10.60 -0.54 6.57
C ALA A 111 9.87 -1.55 7.46
N ASN A 112 9.91 -2.82 7.08
CA ASN A 112 9.23 -3.92 7.75
C ASN A 112 10.23 -4.84 8.43
N LEU A 113 9.83 -5.40 9.57
CA LEU A 113 10.51 -6.48 10.28
C LEU A 113 9.54 -7.66 10.38
N TYR A 114 10.03 -8.86 10.06
CA TYR A 114 9.26 -10.10 10.14
C TYR A 114 9.96 -11.10 11.04
N TYR A 115 9.16 -11.89 11.76
CA TYR A 115 9.59 -13.07 12.49
C TYR A 115 8.98 -14.31 11.83
N ASP A 116 9.84 -15.21 11.34
CA ASP A 116 9.47 -16.45 10.67
C ASP A 116 9.42 -17.60 11.66
N PHE A 117 8.27 -18.27 11.77
CA PHE A 117 8.14 -19.50 12.58
C PHE A 117 8.67 -20.69 11.77
N ARG A 118 10.00 -20.81 11.73
CA ARG A 118 10.68 -21.87 10.99
C ARG A 118 10.32 -23.25 11.55
N ASN A 119 10.05 -24.19 10.65
CA ASN A 119 9.70 -25.58 10.95
C ASN A 119 10.16 -26.47 9.79
N ASP A 120 10.01 -27.80 9.93
CA ASP A 120 10.45 -28.79 8.93
C ASP A 120 9.50 -28.92 7.72
N SER A 121 8.44 -28.11 7.63
CA SER A 121 7.52 -28.12 6.51
C SER A 121 7.89 -27.06 5.46
N ALA A 122 7.33 -27.21 4.25
CA ALA A 122 7.45 -26.18 3.21
C ALA A 122 6.67 -24.89 3.53
N PHE A 123 5.79 -24.90 4.54
CA PHE A 123 5.01 -23.75 4.97
C PHE A 123 5.66 -23.09 6.18
N VAL A 124 6.05 -21.84 6.04
CA VAL A 124 6.67 -21.02 7.08
C VAL A 124 5.72 -19.87 7.42
N PRO A 125 4.93 -20.00 8.51
CA PRO A 125 4.14 -18.87 9.02
C PRO A 125 5.04 -17.74 9.47
N TYR A 126 4.54 -16.51 9.41
CA TYR A 126 5.27 -15.35 9.91
C TYR A 126 4.34 -14.26 10.42
N ILE A 127 4.86 -13.42 11.29
CA ILE A 127 4.25 -12.16 11.71
C ILE A 127 5.20 -11.03 11.37
N GLY A 128 4.66 -9.83 11.19
CA GLY A 128 5.49 -8.68 10.87
C GLY A 128 4.85 -7.37 11.26
N ALA A 129 5.70 -6.38 11.41
CA ALA A 129 5.31 -5.00 11.62
C ALA A 129 6.23 -4.07 10.84
N GLY A 130 5.73 -2.91 10.49
CA GLY A 130 6.51 -1.92 9.74
C GLY A 130 6.12 -0.50 10.10
N ILE A 131 7.08 0.40 9.88
CA ILE A 131 6.90 1.84 10.00
C ILE A 131 7.36 2.51 8.71
N GLY A 132 6.79 3.66 8.39
CA GLY A 132 7.13 4.35 7.15
C GLY A 132 6.32 5.59 6.90
N MET A 133 6.13 5.90 5.63
CA MET A 133 5.41 7.07 5.16
C MET A 133 4.33 6.68 4.17
N SER A 134 3.19 7.35 4.26
CA SER A 134 2.14 7.33 3.25
C SER A 134 2.18 8.64 2.46
N PHE A 135 2.06 8.53 1.15
CA PHE A 135 1.94 9.65 0.21
C PHE A 135 0.52 9.58 -0.36
N ASN A 136 -0.32 10.52 0.08
CA ASN A 136 -1.72 10.58 -0.30
C ASN A 136 -1.93 11.72 -1.29
N TYR A 137 -2.52 11.41 -2.43
CA TYR A 137 -2.91 12.38 -3.44
C TYR A 137 -4.42 12.44 -3.51
N LEU A 138 -4.97 13.65 -3.41
CA LEU A 138 -6.39 13.94 -3.51
C LEU A 138 -6.61 14.96 -4.63
N GLY A 139 -7.33 14.57 -5.69
CA GLY A 139 -7.76 15.43 -6.77
C GLY A 139 -9.26 15.67 -6.71
N PHE A 140 -9.69 16.90 -6.95
CA PHE A 140 -11.09 17.29 -7.12
C PHE A 140 -11.26 18.05 -8.43
N ASP A 141 -12.17 17.55 -9.27
CA ASP A 141 -12.61 18.23 -10.49
C ASP A 141 -14.08 18.62 -10.35
N LEU A 142 -14.35 19.92 -10.40
CA LEU A 142 -15.68 20.48 -10.32
C LEU A 142 -16.09 21.00 -11.71
N HIS A 143 -17.14 20.41 -12.28
CA HIS A 143 -17.74 20.84 -13.56
C HIS A 143 -19.07 21.54 -13.30
N ARG A 144 -19.13 22.84 -13.53
CA ARG A 144 -20.35 23.63 -13.35
C ARG A 144 -20.54 24.67 -14.45
N GLY A 145 -21.57 24.49 -15.30
CA GLY A 145 -22.03 25.54 -16.22
C GLY A 145 -21.00 26.07 -17.24
N GLY A 146 -20.05 25.21 -17.68
CA GLY A 146 -18.96 25.56 -18.57
C GLY A 146 -17.71 26.13 -17.92
N ASN A 147 -17.65 26.15 -16.59
CA ASN A 147 -16.44 26.45 -15.81
C ASN A 147 -15.94 25.19 -15.11
N ASP A 148 -14.71 24.82 -15.41
CA ASP A 148 -14.03 23.69 -14.78
C ASP A 148 -13.01 24.20 -13.76
N VAL A 149 -13.09 23.70 -12.55
CA VAL A 149 -12.11 24.01 -11.48
C VAL A 149 -11.48 22.69 -11.03
N SER A 150 -10.20 22.55 -11.30
CA SER A 150 -9.39 21.42 -10.85
C SER A 150 -8.50 21.84 -9.69
N ARG A 151 -8.49 21.06 -8.62
CA ARG A 151 -7.59 21.23 -7.47
C ARG A 151 -7.02 19.89 -7.09
N SER A 152 -5.73 19.88 -6.75
CA SER A 152 -5.05 18.70 -6.22
C SER A 152 -4.21 19.07 -5.03
N ASP A 153 -4.18 18.19 -4.03
CA ASP A 153 -3.34 18.30 -2.85
C ASP A 153 -2.62 16.97 -2.59
N SER A 154 -1.40 17.06 -2.08
CA SER A 154 -0.60 15.90 -1.72
C SER A 154 -0.12 16.03 -0.28
N THR A 155 -0.40 15.01 0.53
CA THR A 155 -0.03 14.97 1.94
C THR A 155 0.86 13.77 2.21
N THR A 156 1.93 13.99 2.97
CA THR A 156 2.81 12.92 3.46
C THR A 156 2.61 12.76 4.95
N ASN A 157 2.26 11.53 5.37
CA ASN A 157 1.99 11.21 6.77
C ASN A 157 2.89 10.07 7.25
N PHE A 158 3.13 10.02 8.56
CA PHE A 158 3.67 8.82 9.19
C PHE A 158 2.64 7.70 9.09
N ALA A 159 3.10 6.50 8.70
CA ALA A 159 2.29 5.32 8.57
C ALA A 159 2.94 4.12 9.27
N TRP A 160 2.12 3.16 9.69
CA TRP A 160 2.60 1.92 10.27
C TRP A 160 1.71 0.76 9.83
N ASN A 161 2.25 -0.45 9.92
CA ASN A 161 1.50 -1.64 9.60
C ASN A 161 1.84 -2.79 10.55
N VAL A 162 0.91 -3.74 10.66
CA VAL A 162 1.09 -5.01 11.36
C VAL A 162 0.34 -6.08 10.59
N GLY A 163 0.93 -7.27 10.50
CA GLY A 163 0.30 -8.34 9.73
C GLY A 163 0.88 -9.71 10.03
N ALA A 164 0.28 -10.70 9.39
CA ALA A 164 0.69 -12.09 9.44
C ALA A 164 0.52 -12.73 8.07
N GLY A 165 1.31 -13.76 7.82
CA GLY A 165 1.25 -14.48 6.56
C GLY A 165 1.86 -15.86 6.64
N VAL A 166 1.88 -16.51 5.50
CA VAL A 166 2.54 -17.79 5.31
C VAL A 166 3.34 -17.75 4.01
N ALA A 167 4.59 -18.18 4.09
CA ALA A 167 5.44 -18.40 2.94
C ALA A 167 5.45 -19.90 2.61
N TYR A 168 5.24 -20.22 1.34
CA TYR A 168 5.43 -21.57 0.82
C TYR A 168 6.78 -21.64 0.10
N ASN A 169 7.65 -22.49 0.60
CA ASN A 169 8.97 -22.72 -0.01
C ASN A 169 8.81 -23.64 -1.22
N VAL A 170 8.99 -23.09 -2.43
CA VAL A 170 8.97 -23.84 -3.69
C VAL A 170 10.34 -24.50 -3.92
N ASN A 171 11.41 -23.76 -3.67
CA ASN A 171 12.81 -24.19 -3.70
C ASN A 171 13.68 -23.15 -3.00
N ASP A 172 14.98 -23.39 -2.89
CA ASP A 172 15.92 -22.54 -2.15
C ASP A 172 15.95 -21.07 -2.63
N ALA A 173 15.54 -20.82 -3.88
CA ALA A 173 15.56 -19.48 -4.49
C ALA A 173 14.15 -18.84 -4.60
N LEU A 174 13.05 -19.57 -4.40
CA LEU A 174 11.70 -19.10 -4.66
C LEU A 174 10.72 -19.46 -3.55
N TYR A 175 10.02 -18.44 -3.04
CA TYR A 175 8.91 -18.58 -2.11
C TYR A 175 7.67 -17.90 -2.68
N ILE A 176 6.50 -18.45 -2.35
CA ILE A 176 5.19 -17.84 -2.59
C ILE A 176 4.66 -17.38 -1.25
N ASP A 177 4.41 -16.09 -1.12
CA ASP A 177 3.93 -15.47 0.12
C ASP A 177 2.44 -15.12 0.01
N ALA A 178 1.64 -15.51 1.00
CA ALA A 178 0.26 -15.07 1.18
C ALA A 178 0.14 -14.40 2.55
N ALA A 179 -0.37 -13.18 2.60
CA ALA A 179 -0.43 -12.42 3.84
C ALA A 179 -1.65 -11.52 3.93
N TYR A 180 -1.98 -11.17 5.16
CA TYR A 180 -2.88 -10.10 5.52
C TYR A 180 -2.15 -9.10 6.40
N ARG A 181 -2.42 -7.79 6.18
CA ARG A 181 -1.94 -6.74 7.07
C ARG A 181 -2.98 -5.65 7.27
N TYR A 182 -2.94 -5.03 8.43
CA TYR A 182 -3.57 -3.76 8.74
C TYR A 182 -2.55 -2.65 8.51
N VAL A 183 -2.95 -1.57 7.85
CA VAL A 183 -2.11 -0.40 7.56
C VAL A 183 -2.82 0.85 8.04
N ASP A 184 -2.21 1.60 8.94
CA ASP A 184 -2.64 2.94 9.35
C ASP A 184 -1.88 3.97 8.51
N LEU A 185 -2.60 4.80 7.76
CA LEU A 185 -2.03 5.80 6.85
C LEU A 185 -1.77 7.16 7.51
N GLY A 186 -1.98 7.23 8.82
CA GLY A 186 -1.81 8.45 9.60
C GLY A 186 -3.02 9.39 9.52
N TYR A 187 -2.96 10.46 10.30
CA TYR A 187 -4.02 11.46 10.35
C TYR A 187 -3.86 12.47 9.20
N THR A 188 -4.94 12.69 8.48
CA THR A 188 -5.00 13.69 7.39
C THR A 188 -6.05 14.74 7.75
N GLU A 189 -5.67 16.00 7.73
CA GLU A 189 -6.56 17.15 7.94
C GLU A 189 -6.61 17.98 6.65
N ALA A 190 -7.81 18.24 6.17
CA ALA A 190 -8.07 19.20 5.11
C ALA A 190 -8.81 20.40 5.68
N SER A 191 -8.31 21.61 5.44
CA SER A 191 -8.94 22.85 5.86
C SER A 191 -9.40 23.66 4.65
N GLY A 192 -10.64 24.13 4.68
CA GLY A 192 -11.23 24.97 3.65
C GLY A 192 -11.99 26.16 4.26
N SER A 193 -12.17 27.24 3.48
CA SER A 193 -13.01 28.37 3.87
C SER A 193 -14.26 28.41 3.02
N LEU A 194 -15.43 28.37 3.64
CA LEU A 194 -16.73 28.51 2.96
C LEU A 194 -17.52 29.64 3.62
N GLY A 195 -17.79 30.73 2.88
CA GLY A 195 -18.60 31.85 3.39
C GLY A 195 -17.97 32.66 4.54
N GLY A 196 -16.64 32.59 4.75
CA GLY A 196 -15.94 33.26 5.85
C GLY A 196 -15.65 32.37 7.05
N ASP A 197 -16.28 31.18 7.15
CA ASP A 197 -16.01 30.21 8.21
C ASP A 197 -14.94 29.21 7.77
N GLN A 198 -13.99 28.92 8.66
CA GLN A 198 -13.01 27.85 8.45
C GLN A 198 -13.64 26.50 8.79
N ILE A 199 -13.72 25.63 7.79
CA ILE A 199 -14.15 24.25 7.96
C ILE A 199 -12.91 23.37 7.99
N LYS A 200 -12.75 22.60 9.07
CA LYS A 200 -11.72 21.56 9.21
C LYS A 200 -12.37 20.19 9.10
N VAL A 201 -11.83 19.36 8.25
CA VAL A 201 -12.22 17.97 8.09
C VAL A 201 -11.00 17.10 8.35
N GLY A 202 -11.02 16.33 9.42
CA GLY A 202 -9.97 15.39 9.78
C GLY A 202 -10.44 13.96 9.57
N SER A 203 -9.55 13.11 9.11
CA SER A 203 -9.78 11.68 8.93
C SER A 203 -8.51 10.90 9.21
N ARG A 204 -8.65 9.68 9.72
CA ARG A 204 -7.56 8.72 9.89
C ARG A 204 -7.83 7.48 9.04
N PRO A 205 -7.45 7.51 7.75
CA PRO A 205 -7.68 6.40 6.85
C PRO A 205 -6.81 5.20 7.22
N TYR A 206 -7.37 4.01 7.07
CA TYR A 206 -6.67 2.75 7.27
C TYR A 206 -7.05 1.73 6.21
N ASN A 207 -6.19 0.74 6.01
CA ASN A 207 -6.38 -0.29 5.01
C ASN A 207 -6.31 -1.69 5.63
N HIS A 208 -7.19 -2.55 5.15
CA HIS A 208 -7.06 -3.99 5.25
C HIS A 208 -6.51 -4.51 3.93
N GLU A 209 -5.34 -5.13 3.96
CA GLU A 209 -4.64 -5.58 2.75
C GLU A 209 -4.40 -7.08 2.77
N PHE A 210 -4.87 -7.74 1.71
CA PHE A 210 -4.49 -9.12 1.38
C PHE A 210 -3.42 -9.07 0.30
N MET A 211 -2.34 -9.81 0.51
CA MET A 211 -1.17 -9.80 -0.36
C MET A 211 -0.86 -11.19 -0.89
N LEU A 212 -0.51 -11.25 -2.17
CA LEU A 212 0.13 -12.41 -2.78
C LEU A 212 1.45 -11.97 -3.37
N GLY A 213 2.55 -12.59 -2.97
CA GLY A 213 3.89 -12.22 -3.38
C GLY A 213 4.70 -13.40 -3.89
N LEU A 214 5.70 -13.08 -4.69
CA LEU A 214 6.78 -13.99 -5.05
C LEU A 214 8.06 -13.41 -4.45
N ARG A 215 8.80 -14.23 -3.68
CA ARG A 215 10.07 -13.82 -3.09
C ARG A 215 11.19 -14.61 -3.73
N PHE A 216 12.10 -13.89 -4.39
CA PHE A 216 13.25 -14.42 -5.06
C PHE A 216 14.48 -14.22 -4.17
N ALA A 217 15.03 -15.30 -3.62
CA ALA A 217 16.22 -15.29 -2.77
C ALA A 217 17.50 -15.48 -3.59
N PHE A 218 18.59 -14.84 -3.13
CA PHE A 218 19.89 -14.85 -3.79
C PHE A 218 20.99 -15.41 -2.89
#